data_ce368309b999c6e0c02cdf107103a152
#
_entry.id   ce368309b999c6e0c02cdf107103a152
#
_cell.length_a   1.000
_cell.length_b   1.000
_cell.length_c   1.000
_cell.angle_alpha   90.00
_cell.angle_beta   90.00
_cell.angle_gamma   90.00
#
_symmetry.space_group_name_H-M   'P 1'
#
loop_
_entity.id
_entity.type
_entity.pdbx_description
1 polymer ?
#
loop_
_entity_poly.entity_id
_entity_poly.type
_entity_poly.pdbx_seq_one_letter_code
_entity_poly.pdbx_strand_id
1 'polypeptide(L)'
;PWMGADSARHYQWYPFMNMGHYHLAKAQHPNVSKEFARNMHSGIQRTYEKAVESPFLHGIPYIWCSNNLTTAMLTQCRLYRETTGDEQYAEMEAALLDWLFGCNPWGSSMIVELPRYGDYPIQSHSSYVLKRTANTTGGIVDGPVYSNIFNNLIGVSLDGLPWQPGEDYARFQPERMVYHDAIGDYSTNECTMDGTACLTYYLSSMQAEGMKQANMEEDKNVYVNDGIERTNPEKKQLTLVFTAHDKADGAETII
;
A
#
# COMPACT_ATOMS: atom_id res chain seq x y z
N PRO A 1 -5.41 -20.57 -14.30
CA PRO A 1 -5.24 -19.30 -14.99
C PRO A 1 -4.22 -18.45 -14.25
N TRP A 2 -3.41 -17.78 -15.00
CA TRP A 2 -2.36 -16.88 -14.53
C TRP A 2 -2.80 -15.42 -14.80
N MET A 3 -2.05 -14.45 -14.28
CA MET A 3 -2.39 -13.02 -14.29
C MET A 3 -2.83 -12.48 -15.66
N GLY A 4 -2.20 -12.89 -16.75
CA GLY A 4 -2.54 -12.45 -18.11
C GLY A 4 -3.75 -13.15 -18.74
N ALA A 5 -4.36 -14.17 -18.13
CA ALA A 5 -5.50 -14.86 -18.69
C ALA A 5 -6.78 -14.03 -18.56
N ASP A 6 -7.66 -14.09 -19.58
CA ASP A 6 -8.95 -13.38 -19.56
C ASP A 6 -9.85 -13.84 -18.41
N SER A 7 -9.67 -15.08 -17.96
CA SER A 7 -10.37 -15.65 -16.80
C SER A 7 -9.68 -15.39 -15.46
N ALA A 8 -8.57 -14.64 -15.43
CA ALA A 8 -7.88 -14.35 -14.19
C ALA A 8 -8.78 -13.55 -13.25
N ARG A 9 -8.83 -14.00 -12.01
CA ARG A 9 -9.53 -13.34 -10.91
C ARG A 9 -8.51 -12.63 -10.02
N HIS A 10 -8.97 -11.74 -9.14
CA HIS A 10 -8.14 -10.95 -8.25
C HIS A 10 -7.11 -11.76 -7.43
N TYR A 11 -7.46 -12.94 -6.95
CA TYR A 11 -6.54 -13.81 -6.19
C TYR A 11 -5.32 -14.29 -6.98
N GLN A 12 -5.35 -14.19 -8.30
CA GLN A 12 -4.25 -14.58 -9.16
C GLN A 12 -3.25 -13.46 -9.42
N TRP A 13 -3.48 -12.31 -8.84
CA TRP A 13 -2.56 -11.18 -8.89
C TRP A 13 -1.46 -11.25 -7.82
N TYR A 14 -1.61 -12.13 -6.84
CA TYR A 14 -0.60 -12.29 -5.80
C TYR A 14 0.77 -12.65 -6.40
N PRO A 15 1.86 -11.97 -5.96
CA PRO A 15 3.19 -12.19 -6.52
C PRO A 15 3.66 -13.64 -6.42
N PHE A 16 3.38 -14.31 -5.32
CA PHE A 16 3.82 -15.70 -5.14
C PHE A 16 3.19 -16.67 -6.15
N MET A 17 2.01 -16.36 -6.68
CA MET A 17 1.38 -17.14 -7.75
C MET A 17 2.00 -16.87 -9.12
N ASN A 18 2.69 -15.75 -9.28
CA ASN A 18 3.27 -15.30 -10.53
C ASN A 18 4.81 -15.31 -10.54
N MET A 19 5.46 -15.72 -9.45
CA MET A 19 6.94 -15.74 -9.36
C MET A 19 7.57 -16.64 -10.41
N GLY A 20 6.95 -17.76 -10.74
CA GLY A 20 7.39 -18.62 -11.83
C GLY A 20 7.34 -17.90 -13.18
N HIS A 21 6.30 -17.13 -13.45
CA HIS A 21 6.17 -16.31 -14.65
C HIS A 21 7.23 -15.21 -14.72
N TYR A 22 7.48 -14.54 -13.61
CA TYR A 22 8.53 -13.54 -13.49
C TYR A 22 9.91 -14.13 -13.83
N HIS A 23 10.26 -15.27 -13.26
CA HIS A 23 11.51 -15.94 -13.56
C HIS A 23 11.61 -16.40 -15.03
N LEU A 24 10.50 -16.85 -15.62
CA LEU A 24 10.46 -17.19 -17.03
C LEU A 24 10.56 -15.95 -17.94
N ALA A 25 9.99 -14.83 -17.53
CA ALA A 25 10.14 -13.56 -18.26
C ALA A 25 11.60 -13.08 -18.25
N LYS A 26 12.36 -13.38 -17.20
CA LYS A 26 13.81 -13.09 -17.09
C LYS A 26 14.71 -14.18 -17.71
N ALA A 27 14.14 -15.28 -18.18
CA ALA A 27 14.93 -16.35 -18.77
C ALA A 27 15.60 -15.91 -20.09
N GLN A 28 16.75 -16.48 -20.39
CA GLN A 28 17.52 -16.15 -21.59
C GLN A 28 16.90 -16.70 -22.90
N HIS A 29 15.63 -17.07 -22.88
CA HIS A 29 14.92 -17.58 -24.04
C HIS A 29 13.94 -16.52 -24.58
N PRO A 30 14.27 -15.84 -25.70
CA PRO A 30 13.57 -14.62 -26.14
C PRO A 30 12.05 -14.78 -26.34
N ASN A 31 11.59 -15.94 -26.83
CA ASN A 31 10.17 -16.17 -27.05
C ASN A 31 9.41 -16.35 -25.74
N VAL A 32 9.99 -17.09 -24.80
CA VAL A 32 9.42 -17.29 -23.45
C VAL A 32 9.37 -15.97 -22.70
N SER A 33 10.48 -15.24 -22.71
CA SER A 33 10.57 -13.92 -22.06
C SER A 33 9.48 -12.96 -22.58
N LYS A 34 9.33 -12.82 -23.89
CA LYS A 34 8.32 -11.95 -24.49
C LYS A 34 6.89 -12.37 -24.17
N GLU A 35 6.63 -13.68 -24.16
CA GLU A 35 5.29 -14.18 -23.82
C GLU A 35 4.92 -13.81 -22.38
N PHE A 36 5.79 -14.08 -21.41
CA PHE A 36 5.49 -13.82 -20.01
C PHE A 36 5.46 -12.33 -19.66
N ALA A 37 6.31 -11.51 -20.28
CA ALA A 37 6.22 -10.05 -20.18
C ALA A 37 4.85 -9.53 -20.69
N ARG A 38 4.40 -10.02 -21.84
CA ARG A 38 3.07 -9.68 -22.38
C ARG A 38 1.94 -10.11 -21.45
N ASN A 39 2.07 -11.25 -20.81
CA ASN A 39 1.08 -11.75 -19.87
C ASN A 39 0.99 -10.90 -18.61
N MET A 40 2.12 -10.47 -18.07
CA MET A 40 2.18 -9.51 -16.97
C MET A 40 1.54 -8.17 -17.37
N HIS A 41 1.93 -7.62 -18.51
CA HIS A 41 1.33 -6.40 -19.06
C HIS A 41 -0.20 -6.51 -19.14
N SER A 42 -0.73 -7.57 -19.73
CA SER A 42 -2.19 -7.76 -19.89
C SER A 42 -2.93 -7.76 -18.54
N GLY A 43 -2.34 -8.36 -17.51
CA GLY A 43 -2.91 -8.37 -16.16
C GLY A 43 -2.90 -6.99 -15.49
N ILE A 44 -1.79 -6.27 -15.58
CA ILE A 44 -1.63 -4.93 -15.01
C ILE A 44 -2.53 -3.94 -15.75
N GLN A 45 -2.58 -4.02 -17.08
CA GLN A 45 -3.40 -3.15 -17.92
C GLN A 45 -4.88 -3.18 -17.53
N ARG A 46 -5.45 -4.34 -17.26
CA ARG A 46 -6.85 -4.45 -16.79
C ARG A 46 -7.12 -3.73 -15.47
N THR A 47 -6.12 -3.66 -14.61
CA THR A 47 -6.22 -2.89 -13.36
C THR A 47 -6.06 -1.40 -13.63
N TYR A 48 -5.11 -1.03 -14.48
CA TYR A 48 -4.85 0.35 -14.87
C TYR A 48 -6.08 1.01 -15.52
N GLU A 49 -6.78 0.30 -16.41
CA GLU A 49 -8.03 0.77 -17.04
C GLU A 49 -9.12 1.14 -16.03
N LYS A 50 -9.14 0.47 -14.88
CA LYS A 50 -10.04 0.83 -13.76
C LYS A 50 -9.45 1.92 -12.89
N ALA A 51 -8.13 1.94 -12.75
CA ALA A 51 -7.44 2.90 -11.91
C ALA A 51 -7.61 4.33 -12.40
N VAL A 52 -7.57 4.55 -13.71
CA VAL A 52 -7.74 5.89 -14.31
C VAL A 52 -9.13 6.50 -14.08
N GLU A 53 -10.11 5.69 -13.68
CA GLU A 53 -11.44 6.17 -13.28
C GLU A 53 -11.50 6.57 -11.80
N SER A 54 -10.45 6.28 -11.02
CA SER A 54 -10.37 6.56 -9.58
C SER A 54 -9.55 7.82 -9.33
N PRO A 55 -9.99 8.72 -8.44
CA PRO A 55 -9.21 9.90 -8.07
C PRO A 55 -7.88 9.56 -7.37
N PHE A 56 -7.75 8.34 -6.86
CA PHE A 56 -6.54 7.84 -6.21
C PHE A 56 -5.72 6.92 -7.13
N LEU A 57 -6.05 6.83 -8.40
CA LEU A 57 -5.46 5.89 -9.35
C LEU A 57 -5.42 4.44 -8.80
N HIS A 58 -6.47 4.08 -8.07
CA HIS A 58 -6.61 2.79 -7.37
C HIS A 58 -7.65 1.92 -8.09
N GLY A 59 -7.19 0.95 -8.87
CA GLY A 59 -8.02 0.06 -9.70
C GLY A 59 -8.36 -1.29 -9.03
N ILE A 60 -8.08 -1.45 -7.74
CA ILE A 60 -8.32 -2.68 -7.00
C ILE A 60 -9.78 -2.74 -6.53
N PRO A 61 -10.45 -3.89 -6.63
CA PRO A 61 -11.79 -4.04 -6.09
C PRO A 61 -11.77 -4.07 -4.56
N TYR A 62 -12.75 -3.43 -3.93
CA TYR A 62 -12.93 -3.40 -2.48
C TYR A 62 -13.65 -4.66 -2.00
N ILE A 63 -13.02 -5.79 -2.22
CA ILE A 63 -13.47 -7.09 -1.71
C ILE A 63 -12.63 -7.46 -0.49
N TRP A 64 -12.93 -8.59 0.14
CA TRP A 64 -12.15 -9.11 1.26
C TRP A 64 -10.66 -9.09 0.96
N CYS A 65 -9.84 -8.59 1.90
CA CYS A 65 -8.39 -8.45 1.78
C CYS A 65 -7.97 -7.52 0.62
N SER A 66 -8.67 -6.40 0.43
CA SER A 66 -8.37 -5.47 -0.67
C SER A 66 -6.94 -4.90 -0.61
N ASN A 67 -6.39 -4.69 0.59
CA ASN A 67 -5.00 -4.24 0.73
C ASN A 67 -3.98 -5.32 0.32
N ASN A 68 -4.29 -6.60 0.50
CA ASN A 68 -3.44 -7.67 -0.02
C ASN A 68 -3.37 -7.62 -1.54
N LEU A 69 -4.50 -7.33 -2.20
CA LEU A 69 -4.53 -7.17 -3.65
C LEU A 69 -3.80 -5.89 -4.09
N THR A 70 -3.88 -4.83 -3.28
CA THR A 70 -3.15 -3.58 -3.52
C THR A 70 -1.65 -3.82 -3.48
N THR A 71 -1.14 -4.47 -2.44
CA THR A 71 0.29 -4.81 -2.33
C THR A 71 0.76 -5.80 -3.40
N ALA A 72 -0.11 -6.72 -3.78
CA ALA A 72 0.18 -7.66 -4.86
C ALA A 72 0.31 -6.95 -6.21
N MET A 73 -0.61 -6.06 -6.55
CA MET A 73 -0.55 -5.29 -7.80
C MET A 73 0.64 -4.33 -7.82
N LEU A 74 0.90 -3.63 -6.72
CA LEU A 74 2.09 -2.80 -6.51
C LEU A 74 3.38 -3.58 -6.84
N THR A 75 3.49 -4.79 -6.29
CA THR A 75 4.63 -5.67 -6.54
C THR A 75 4.68 -6.15 -8.00
N GLN A 76 3.55 -6.44 -8.62
CA GLN A 76 3.49 -6.84 -10.03
C GLN A 76 3.94 -5.71 -10.96
N CYS A 77 3.55 -4.47 -10.72
CA CYS A 77 4.03 -3.31 -11.47
C CYS A 77 5.56 -3.21 -11.40
N ARG A 78 6.12 -3.36 -10.21
CA ARG A 78 7.56 -3.36 -10.00
C ARG A 78 8.27 -4.49 -10.75
N LEU A 79 7.80 -5.72 -10.61
CA LEU A 79 8.40 -6.88 -11.30
C LEU A 79 8.31 -6.75 -12.83
N TYR A 80 7.22 -6.17 -13.34
CA TYR A 80 7.08 -5.88 -14.76
C TYR A 80 8.12 -4.86 -15.22
N ARG A 81 8.22 -3.73 -14.53
CA ARG A 81 9.21 -2.67 -14.82
C ARG A 81 10.64 -3.20 -14.75
N GLU A 82 10.99 -3.99 -13.74
CA GLU A 82 12.32 -4.62 -13.63
C GLU A 82 12.63 -5.57 -14.79
N THR A 83 11.62 -6.24 -15.32
CA THR A 83 11.80 -7.25 -16.38
C THR A 83 11.86 -6.62 -17.76
N THR A 84 11.10 -5.57 -17.99
CA THR A 84 10.88 -4.99 -19.33
C THR A 84 11.58 -3.65 -19.53
N GLY A 85 11.85 -2.91 -18.45
CA GLY A 85 12.25 -1.51 -18.50
C GLY A 85 11.10 -0.56 -18.88
N ASP A 86 9.86 -1.05 -18.97
CA ASP A 86 8.69 -0.25 -19.31
C ASP A 86 8.10 0.38 -18.04
N GLU A 87 8.03 1.70 -18.01
CA GLU A 87 7.57 2.51 -16.88
C GLU A 87 6.11 2.96 -17.02
N GLN A 88 5.36 2.42 -17.97
CA GLN A 88 3.96 2.82 -18.25
C GLN A 88 3.09 2.84 -16.98
N TYR A 89 3.34 1.97 -16.02
CA TYR A 89 2.55 1.84 -14.80
C TYR A 89 3.21 2.44 -13.56
N ALA A 90 4.30 3.19 -13.71
CA ALA A 90 5.06 3.73 -12.57
C ALA A 90 4.21 4.67 -11.70
N GLU A 91 3.34 5.46 -12.31
CA GLU A 91 2.41 6.35 -11.59
C GLU A 91 1.38 5.56 -10.78
N MET A 92 0.81 4.49 -11.36
CA MET A 92 -0.11 3.62 -10.62
C MET A 92 0.64 2.85 -9.51
N GLU A 93 1.87 2.41 -9.76
CA GLU A 93 2.74 1.79 -8.75
C GLU A 93 2.91 2.72 -7.54
N ALA A 94 3.24 4.00 -7.77
CA ALA A 94 3.37 5.00 -6.71
C ALA A 94 2.04 5.25 -5.99
N ALA A 95 0.95 5.43 -6.73
CA ALA A 95 -0.37 5.69 -6.17
C ALA A 95 -0.90 4.53 -5.28
N LEU A 96 -0.61 3.29 -5.65
CA LEU A 96 -0.97 2.12 -4.83
C LEU A 96 -0.15 2.08 -3.52
N LEU A 97 1.10 2.52 -3.54
CA LEU A 97 1.90 2.69 -2.33
C LEU A 97 1.33 3.81 -1.45
N ASP A 98 1.07 4.97 -2.05
CA ASP A 98 0.52 6.14 -1.38
C ASP A 98 -0.82 5.83 -0.73
N TRP A 99 -1.67 5.02 -1.38
CA TRP A 99 -2.91 4.52 -0.80
C TRP A 99 -2.68 3.80 0.53
N LEU A 100 -1.68 2.93 0.60
CA LEU A 100 -1.36 2.18 1.82
C LEU A 100 -0.82 3.07 2.93
N PHE A 101 -0.22 4.20 2.59
CA PHE A 101 0.35 5.16 3.53
C PHE A 101 -0.55 6.37 3.83
N GLY A 102 -1.81 6.34 3.40
CA GLY A 102 -2.81 7.32 3.82
C GLY A 102 -3.35 8.23 2.72
N CYS A 103 -2.87 8.14 1.48
CA CYS A 103 -3.50 8.82 0.35
C CYS A 103 -4.75 8.06 -0.10
N ASN A 104 -5.75 8.03 0.78
CA ASN A 104 -7.01 7.33 0.62
C ASN A 104 -8.15 8.16 1.25
N PRO A 105 -9.42 7.78 1.10
CA PRO A 105 -10.55 8.58 1.61
C PRO A 105 -10.53 8.85 3.11
N TRP A 106 -9.89 7.98 3.91
CA TRP A 106 -9.83 8.11 5.37
C TRP A 106 -8.62 8.93 5.84
N GLY A 107 -7.65 9.20 4.98
CA GLY A 107 -6.42 9.90 5.34
C GLY A 107 -5.55 9.11 6.34
N SER A 108 -5.79 7.81 6.47
CA SER A 108 -5.11 6.94 7.41
C SER A 108 -4.26 5.90 6.70
N SER A 109 -3.08 5.63 7.24
CA SER A 109 -2.30 4.47 6.80
C SER A 109 -3.09 3.18 7.02
N MET A 110 -2.79 2.18 6.21
CA MET A 110 -3.32 0.83 6.35
C MET A 110 -2.33 -0.11 7.06
N ILE A 111 -1.33 0.46 7.73
CA ILE A 111 -0.25 -0.27 8.39
C ILE A 111 -0.28 0.05 9.88
N VAL A 112 -0.41 -0.97 10.71
CA VAL A 112 -0.53 -0.81 12.17
C VAL A 112 0.67 -0.05 12.72
N GLU A 113 0.39 1.05 13.45
CA GLU A 113 1.35 1.93 14.13
C GLU A 113 2.43 2.55 13.22
N LEU A 114 2.20 2.61 11.90
CA LEU A 114 3.11 3.23 10.94
C LEU A 114 2.35 4.07 9.89
N PRO A 115 2.91 5.22 9.44
CA PRO A 115 4.13 5.86 9.95
C PRO A 115 3.88 6.53 11.31
N ARG A 116 4.92 6.68 12.12
CA ARG A 116 4.81 7.20 13.51
C ARG A 116 4.20 8.60 13.65
N TYR A 117 4.21 9.39 12.59
CA TYR A 117 3.72 10.78 12.58
C TYR A 117 2.44 10.94 11.74
N GLY A 118 1.88 9.84 11.25
CA GLY A 118 0.62 9.82 10.51
C GLY A 118 -0.53 9.29 11.37
N ASP A 119 -1.68 9.17 10.76
CA ASP A 119 -2.78 8.38 11.27
C ASP A 119 -2.61 6.92 10.82
N TYR A 120 -2.94 5.96 11.68
CA TYR A 120 -2.73 4.53 11.45
C TYR A 120 -3.65 3.67 12.32
N PRO A 121 -3.88 2.40 11.96
CA PRO A 121 -4.66 1.48 12.78
C PRO A 121 -3.97 1.15 14.11
N ILE A 122 -4.72 1.20 15.19
CA ILE A 122 -4.25 0.86 16.55
C ILE A 122 -4.99 -0.36 17.10
N GLN A 123 -6.23 -0.57 16.67
CA GLN A 123 -7.16 -1.57 17.21
C GLN A 123 -7.36 -2.74 16.26
N SER A 124 -6.26 -3.27 15.70
CA SER A 124 -6.37 -4.38 14.75
C SER A 124 -7.08 -5.58 15.37
N HIS A 125 -7.96 -6.22 14.61
CA HIS A 125 -8.67 -7.42 15.03
C HIS A 125 -7.70 -8.55 15.43
N SER A 126 -6.61 -8.69 14.70
CA SER A 126 -5.57 -9.71 14.98
C SER A 126 -4.96 -9.57 16.38
N SER A 127 -4.83 -8.35 16.91
CA SER A 127 -4.31 -8.14 18.26
C SER A 127 -5.27 -8.69 19.32
N TYR A 128 -6.57 -8.67 19.06
CA TYR A 128 -7.58 -9.25 19.94
C TYR A 128 -7.54 -10.76 19.93
N VAL A 129 -7.56 -11.38 18.76
CA VAL A 129 -7.48 -12.85 18.59
C VAL A 129 -6.25 -13.41 19.30
N LEU A 130 -5.15 -12.68 19.26
CA LEU A 130 -3.90 -13.00 19.95
C LEU A 130 -3.89 -12.55 21.43
N LYS A 131 -5.08 -12.38 22.04
CA LYS A 131 -5.27 -12.01 23.44
C LYS A 131 -4.62 -10.66 23.83
N ARG A 132 -4.53 -9.73 22.91
CA ARG A 132 -3.88 -8.41 23.06
C ARG A 132 -2.42 -8.48 23.51
N THR A 133 -1.77 -9.64 23.33
CA THR A 133 -0.37 -9.84 23.73
C THR A 133 0.59 -9.79 22.56
N ALA A 134 0.08 -9.86 21.34
CA ALA A 134 0.91 -9.79 20.14
C ALA A 134 1.08 -8.36 19.69
N ASN A 135 2.32 -8.02 19.42
CA ASN A 135 2.65 -6.79 18.69
C ASN A 135 2.35 -7.01 17.19
N THR A 136 1.42 -6.23 16.65
CA THR A 136 1.07 -6.26 15.22
C THR A 136 1.63 -5.07 14.45
N THR A 137 2.53 -4.29 15.06
CA THR A 137 3.20 -3.14 14.42
C THR A 137 3.80 -3.54 13.08
N GLY A 138 3.50 -2.77 12.05
CA GLY A 138 3.96 -3.03 10.68
C GLY A 138 3.10 -4.02 9.90
N GLY A 139 2.10 -4.64 10.53
CA GLY A 139 1.14 -5.49 9.84
C GLY A 139 0.17 -4.66 8.98
N ILE A 140 -0.10 -5.09 7.76
CA ILE A 140 -1.12 -4.49 6.92
C ILE A 140 -2.48 -5.05 7.31
N VAL A 141 -3.45 -4.17 7.52
CA VAL A 141 -4.84 -4.58 7.73
C VAL A 141 -5.52 -4.93 6.40
N ASP A 142 -6.56 -5.75 6.45
CA ASP A 142 -7.32 -6.22 5.27
C ASP A 142 -7.70 -5.12 4.30
N GLY A 143 -8.01 -3.95 4.82
CA GLY A 143 -8.41 -2.80 4.02
C GLY A 143 -9.90 -2.74 3.73
N PRO A 144 -10.34 -1.70 3.03
CA PRO A 144 -11.74 -1.42 2.81
C PRO A 144 -12.44 -2.50 2.00
N VAL A 145 -13.72 -2.71 2.35
CA VAL A 145 -14.63 -3.57 1.58
C VAL A 145 -15.79 -2.75 1.04
N TYR A 146 -16.45 -3.23 -0.01
CA TYR A 146 -17.70 -2.64 -0.47
C TYR A 146 -18.75 -2.61 0.65
N SER A 147 -19.52 -1.55 0.73
CA SER A 147 -20.54 -1.36 1.80
C SER A 147 -21.54 -2.50 1.86
N ASN A 148 -21.92 -3.10 0.74
CA ASN A 148 -22.80 -4.26 0.73
C ASN A 148 -22.13 -5.52 1.30
N ILE A 149 -20.83 -5.70 1.13
CA ILE A 149 -20.08 -6.79 1.75
C ILE A 149 -20.06 -6.57 3.26
N PHE A 150 -19.66 -5.37 3.69
CA PHE A 150 -19.62 -4.99 5.10
C PHE A 150 -20.94 -5.24 5.80
N ASN A 151 -22.04 -4.74 5.23
CA ASN A 151 -23.38 -4.86 5.83
C ASN A 151 -23.86 -6.32 5.92
N ASN A 152 -23.38 -7.22 5.08
CA ASN A 152 -23.73 -8.64 5.13
C ASN A 152 -22.84 -9.47 6.07
N LEU A 153 -21.63 -8.99 6.36
CA LEU A 153 -20.67 -9.71 7.21
C LEU A 153 -20.80 -9.33 8.68
N ILE A 154 -21.13 -8.09 8.96
CA ILE A 154 -21.17 -7.56 10.32
C ILE A 154 -22.59 -7.66 10.90
N GLY A 155 -22.99 -8.82 11.16
CA GLY A 155 -24.13 -9.17 12.02
C GLY A 155 -23.73 -10.23 13.01
N VAL A 156 -22.48 -10.68 12.93
CA VAL A 156 -21.95 -11.74 13.78
C VAL A 156 -21.12 -11.10 14.88
N SER A 157 -21.66 -11.12 16.09
CA SER A 157 -20.87 -10.79 17.29
C SER A 157 -19.75 -11.81 17.41
N LEU A 158 -18.51 -11.40 17.20
CA LEU A 158 -17.34 -12.24 17.45
C LEU A 158 -17.07 -12.27 18.96
N ASP A 159 -17.16 -13.44 19.55
CA ASP A 159 -16.81 -13.70 20.96
C ASP A 159 -17.44 -12.71 21.99
N GLY A 160 -18.63 -12.21 21.72
CA GLY A 160 -19.32 -11.30 22.64
C GLY A 160 -18.79 -9.86 22.64
N LEU A 161 -17.88 -9.52 21.76
CA LEU A 161 -17.47 -8.12 21.55
C LEU A 161 -18.54 -7.39 20.73
N PRO A 162 -19.09 -6.30 21.25
CA PRO A 162 -19.91 -5.44 20.44
C PRO A 162 -19.02 -4.86 19.32
N TRP A 163 -19.47 -5.03 18.09
CA TRP A 163 -18.90 -4.26 17.02
C TRP A 163 -19.17 -2.77 17.26
N GLN A 164 -18.14 -1.99 17.39
CA GLN A 164 -18.24 -0.56 17.42
C GLN A 164 -17.44 -0.02 16.25
N PRO A 165 -18.10 0.68 15.30
CA PRO A 165 -17.37 1.39 14.28
C PRO A 165 -16.42 2.36 14.96
N GLY A 166 -15.21 2.47 14.47
CA GLY A 166 -14.33 3.55 14.84
C GLY A 166 -15.03 4.86 14.51
N GLU A 167 -15.40 5.64 15.51
CA GLU A 167 -16.08 6.93 15.30
C GLU A 167 -15.24 7.90 14.49
N ASP A 168 -13.91 7.72 14.54
CA ASP A 168 -12.92 8.62 13.94
C ASP A 168 -13.06 8.72 12.43
N TYR A 169 -13.45 7.65 11.75
CA TYR A 169 -13.57 7.63 10.29
C TYR A 169 -15.00 7.85 9.77
N ALA A 170 -16.01 7.97 10.63
CA ALA A 170 -17.40 8.10 10.23
C ALA A 170 -17.66 9.26 9.23
N ARG A 171 -16.89 10.35 9.36
CA ARG A 171 -16.97 11.53 8.50
C ARG A 171 -16.41 11.31 7.08
N PHE A 172 -15.60 10.28 6.90
CA PHE A 172 -14.84 10.01 5.70
C PHE A 172 -15.28 8.72 5.00
N GLN A 173 -16.33 8.05 5.51
CA GLN A 173 -16.86 6.85 4.89
C GLN A 173 -17.57 7.19 3.58
N PRO A 174 -17.05 6.78 2.42
CA PRO A 174 -17.78 6.90 1.18
C PRO A 174 -18.94 5.88 1.13
N GLU A 175 -19.99 6.20 0.39
CA GLU A 175 -21.15 5.31 0.28
C GLU A 175 -20.82 3.93 -0.32
N ARG A 176 -19.77 3.87 -1.13
CA ARG A 176 -19.43 2.66 -1.90
C ARG A 176 -18.63 1.64 -1.10
N MET A 177 -17.81 2.10 -0.17
CA MET A 177 -16.86 1.27 0.57
C MET A 177 -16.70 1.76 1.98
N VAL A 178 -16.29 0.87 2.88
CA VAL A 178 -16.10 1.16 4.31
C VAL A 178 -14.76 0.62 4.80
N TYR A 179 -14.19 1.32 5.76
CA TYR A 179 -13.04 0.91 6.54
C TYR A 179 -13.20 1.38 7.99
N HIS A 180 -12.83 0.56 8.96
CA HIS A 180 -12.85 0.93 10.37
C HIS A 180 -11.61 0.41 11.10
N ASP A 181 -11.01 1.25 11.93
CA ASP A 181 -10.03 0.81 12.93
C ASP A 181 -10.78 0.38 14.20
N ALA A 182 -11.40 -0.79 14.16
CA ALA A 182 -12.16 -1.33 15.28
C ALA A 182 -11.80 -2.79 15.53
N ILE A 183 -11.59 -3.13 16.79
CA ILE A 183 -11.16 -4.47 17.20
C ILE A 183 -12.18 -5.56 16.83
N GLY A 184 -13.46 -5.22 16.73
CA GLY A 184 -14.53 -6.12 16.32
C GLY A 184 -14.68 -6.26 14.80
N ASP A 185 -14.02 -5.43 14.01
CA ASP A 185 -14.12 -5.47 12.55
C ASP A 185 -13.03 -6.36 11.94
N TYR A 186 -13.35 -7.63 11.79
CA TYR A 186 -12.48 -8.59 11.11
C TYR A 186 -12.52 -8.45 9.58
N SER A 187 -13.48 -7.69 9.04
CA SER A 187 -13.65 -7.57 7.59
C SER A 187 -12.74 -6.53 6.95
N THR A 188 -12.31 -5.52 7.71
CA THR A 188 -11.46 -4.44 7.20
C THR A 188 -10.17 -4.25 8.00
N ASN A 189 -10.11 -4.79 9.22
CA ASN A 189 -9.07 -4.46 10.19
C ASN A 189 -8.29 -5.68 10.73
N GLU A 190 -8.35 -6.81 10.06
CA GLU A 190 -7.52 -7.97 10.37
C GLU A 190 -6.16 -7.83 9.72
N CYS A 191 -5.06 -7.98 10.50
CA CYS A 191 -3.72 -8.02 9.92
C CYS A 191 -3.49 -9.28 9.12
N THR A 192 -3.04 -9.13 7.88
CA THR A 192 -2.79 -10.24 6.97
C THR A 192 -1.29 -10.48 6.77
N MET A 193 -0.94 -11.74 6.73
CA MET A 193 0.46 -12.17 6.60
C MET A 193 0.98 -11.99 5.17
N ASP A 194 0.19 -12.31 4.19
CA ASP A 194 0.56 -12.24 2.77
C ASP A 194 0.69 -10.79 2.28
N GLY A 195 -0.24 -9.90 2.64
CA GLY A 195 -0.12 -8.47 2.35
C GLY A 195 1.12 -7.84 2.98
N THR A 196 1.37 -8.16 4.25
CA THR A 196 2.56 -7.70 4.97
C THR A 196 3.85 -8.19 4.31
N ALA A 197 3.90 -9.45 3.90
CA ALA A 197 5.07 -10.03 3.21
C ALA A 197 5.31 -9.35 1.85
N CYS A 198 4.26 -9.12 1.06
CA CYS A 198 4.36 -8.43 -0.23
C CYS A 198 4.90 -7.00 -0.06
N LEU A 199 4.39 -6.25 0.92
CA LEU A 199 4.87 -4.89 1.18
C LEU A 199 6.32 -4.89 1.65
N THR A 200 6.71 -5.81 2.52
CA THR A 200 8.10 -5.94 2.98
C THR A 200 9.05 -6.17 1.80
N TYR A 201 8.69 -7.05 0.88
CA TYR A 201 9.46 -7.26 -0.36
C TYR A 201 9.56 -5.97 -1.18
N TYR A 202 8.43 -5.30 -1.42
CA TYR A 202 8.39 -4.08 -2.21
C TYR A 202 9.26 -2.96 -1.62
N LEU A 203 9.09 -2.65 -0.32
CA LEU A 203 9.87 -1.62 0.37
C LEU A 203 11.38 -1.93 0.36
N SER A 204 11.74 -3.20 0.55
CA SER A 204 13.14 -3.63 0.46
C SER A 204 13.72 -3.39 -0.94
N SER A 205 12.93 -3.62 -1.98
CA SER A 205 13.34 -3.37 -3.37
C SER A 205 13.51 -1.89 -3.68
N MET A 206 12.64 -1.03 -3.14
CA MET A 206 12.78 0.43 -3.24
C MET A 206 14.04 0.94 -2.53
N GLN A 207 14.32 0.43 -1.34
CA GLN A 207 15.53 0.79 -0.60
C GLN A 207 16.79 0.43 -1.41
N ALA A 208 16.81 -0.75 -2.00
CA ALA A 208 17.94 -1.19 -2.84
C ALA A 208 18.12 -0.31 -4.09
N GLU A 209 17.02 0.17 -4.67
CA GLU A 209 17.07 1.11 -5.80
C GLU A 209 17.57 2.49 -5.37
N GLY A 210 17.05 3.02 -4.28
CA GLY A 210 17.48 4.30 -3.71
C GLY A 210 18.97 4.30 -3.32
N MET A 211 19.47 3.21 -2.77
CA MET A 211 20.90 3.06 -2.49
C MET A 211 21.77 3.05 -3.75
N LYS A 212 21.30 2.44 -4.84
CA LYS A 212 22.01 2.49 -6.13
C LYS A 212 22.05 3.92 -6.68
N GLN A 213 20.91 4.63 -6.63
CA GLN A 213 20.84 6.02 -7.07
C GLN A 213 21.71 6.93 -6.21
N ALA A 214 21.69 6.79 -4.89
CA ALA A 214 22.54 7.57 -3.98
C ALA A 214 24.03 7.37 -4.28
N ASN A 215 24.45 6.16 -4.62
CA ASN A 215 25.84 5.87 -5.01
C ASN A 215 26.20 6.45 -6.40
N MET A 216 25.22 6.70 -7.27
CA MET A 216 25.43 7.35 -8.57
C MET A 216 25.39 8.88 -8.49
N GLU A 217 24.81 9.43 -7.43
CA GLU A 217 24.59 10.86 -7.23
C GLU A 217 25.54 11.44 -6.15
N GLU A 218 26.77 10.94 -6.05
CA GLU A 218 27.78 11.49 -5.10
C GLU A 218 28.07 13.00 -5.27
N ASP A 219 27.43 13.65 -6.24
CA ASP A 219 27.64 15.06 -6.59
C ASP A 219 26.46 15.99 -6.25
N LYS A 220 25.49 15.56 -5.45
CA LYS A 220 24.46 16.51 -4.95
C LYS A 220 25.02 17.32 -3.79
N ASN A 221 25.34 18.59 -4.09
CA ASN A 221 25.81 19.54 -3.10
C ASN A 221 24.69 20.06 -2.17
N VAL A 222 23.43 19.73 -2.45
CA VAL A 222 22.29 20.17 -1.66
C VAL A 222 21.45 18.98 -1.22
N TYR A 223 21.10 18.92 0.03
CA TYR A 223 20.10 17.99 0.55
C TYR A 223 19.05 18.75 1.34
N VAL A 224 17.82 18.25 1.33
CA VAL A 224 16.71 18.85 2.08
C VAL A 224 16.34 17.91 3.22
N ASN A 225 16.35 18.44 4.43
CA ASN A 225 15.73 17.79 5.58
C ASN A 225 14.34 18.38 5.76
N ASP A 226 13.33 17.53 5.79
CA ASP A 226 11.96 17.87 6.12
C ASP A 226 11.65 17.43 7.55
N GLY A 227 10.91 18.23 8.25
CA GLY A 227 10.49 17.95 9.61
C GLY A 227 9.15 18.59 9.95
N ILE A 228 8.39 17.91 10.79
CA ILE A 228 7.17 18.47 11.38
C ILE A 228 7.48 18.91 12.80
N GLU A 229 7.45 20.21 13.03
CA GLU A 229 7.58 20.80 14.36
C GLU A 229 6.20 21.23 14.86
N ARG A 230 5.76 20.69 15.98
CA ARG A 230 4.54 21.15 16.65
C ARG A 230 4.87 22.37 17.49
N THR A 231 4.57 23.55 16.97
CA THR A 231 4.87 24.80 17.65
C THR A 231 3.84 25.18 18.70
N ASN A 232 2.59 24.73 18.61
CA ASN A 232 1.57 25.02 19.62
C ASN A 232 0.38 24.04 19.55
N PRO A 233 0.35 22.98 20.38
CA PRO A 233 -0.72 22.00 20.40
C PRO A 233 -2.10 22.60 20.76
N GLU A 234 -2.12 23.62 21.62
CA GLU A 234 -3.36 24.27 22.06
C GLU A 234 -4.02 25.08 20.93
N LYS A 235 -3.23 25.63 20.03
CA LYS A 235 -3.71 26.37 18.86
C LYS A 235 -3.93 25.50 17.64
N LYS A 236 -3.67 24.20 17.72
CA LYS A 236 -3.72 23.27 16.58
C LYS A 236 -2.90 23.76 15.37
N GLN A 237 -1.78 24.43 15.62
CA GLN A 237 -0.86 24.90 14.59
C GLN A 237 0.23 23.88 14.36
N LEU A 238 0.42 23.52 13.11
CA LEU A 238 1.48 22.68 12.61
C LEU A 238 2.43 23.54 11.80
N THR A 239 3.70 23.57 12.17
CA THR A 239 4.74 24.20 11.36
C THR A 239 5.52 23.10 10.62
N LEU A 240 5.52 23.19 9.31
CA LEU A 240 6.38 22.38 8.45
C LEU A 240 7.69 23.14 8.28
N VAL A 241 8.79 22.53 8.66
CA VAL A 241 10.12 23.11 8.48
C VAL A 241 10.86 22.32 7.41
N PHE A 242 11.21 23.01 6.34
CA PHE A 242 12.09 22.48 5.30
C PHE A 242 13.42 23.19 5.40
N THR A 243 14.49 22.47 5.62
CA THR A 243 15.84 23.02 5.68
C THR A 243 16.63 22.49 4.49
N ALA A 244 17.03 23.36 3.60
CA ALA A 244 17.95 23.03 2.50
C ALA A 244 19.38 23.30 2.96
N HIS A 245 20.25 22.32 2.83
CA HIS A 245 21.66 22.41 3.16
C HIS A 245 22.50 22.39 1.90
N ASP A 246 23.33 23.42 1.71
CA ASP A 246 24.37 23.41 0.69
C ASP A 246 25.63 22.79 1.28
N LYS A 247 26.10 21.69 0.72
CA LYS A 247 27.31 21.01 1.18
C LYS A 247 28.59 21.76 0.85
N ALA A 248 28.55 22.66 -0.13
CA ALA A 248 29.73 23.36 -0.59
C ALA A 248 30.16 24.49 0.37
N ASP A 249 29.21 25.17 0.97
CA ASP A 249 29.49 26.30 1.86
C ASP A 249 28.87 26.17 3.28
N GLY A 250 28.11 25.12 3.51
CA GLY A 250 27.43 24.89 4.79
C GLY A 250 26.27 25.84 5.05
N ALA A 251 25.80 26.56 4.04
CA ALA A 251 24.67 27.45 4.18
C ALA A 251 23.37 26.69 4.41
N GLU A 252 22.56 27.17 5.34
CA GLU A 252 21.24 26.64 5.65
C GLU A 252 20.19 27.70 5.26
N THR A 253 19.22 27.29 4.47
CA THR A 253 18.05 28.12 4.16
C THR A 253 16.81 27.46 4.72
N ILE A 254 16.14 28.13 5.65
CA ILE A 254 14.85 27.73 6.19
C ILE A 254 13.76 28.30 5.29
N ILE A 255 12.92 27.42 4.75
CA ILE A 255 11.80 27.78 3.86
C ILE A 255 10.48 27.59 4.60
#